data_d1d9fdc1e3d08aa8070e656b65b283d5
#
_entry.id   d1d9fdc1e3d08aa8070e656b65b283d5
#
_cell.length_a   1.000
_cell.length_b   1.000
_cell.length_c   1.000
_cell.angle_alpha   90.00
_cell.angle_beta   90.00
_cell.angle_gamma   90.00
#
_symmetry.space_group_name_H-M   'P 1'
#
loop_
_entity.id
_entity.type
_entity.pdbx_description
1 polymer ?
#
loop_
_entity_poly.entity_id
_entity_poly.type
_entity_poly.pdbx_seq_one_letter_code
_entity_poly.pdbx_strand_id
1 'polypeptide(L)'
;MVLCVVPGERTAAKVVAVVEDVRRRTGGRLMDLITTDGYPAYEGAIPGAYGETITPPRTGERGRPRSPYKVAPEGLTYAVVEKAREKGRVVSIATRVVFGTVAAVAAALGMSRVSTAINTSFLERQNGTDRHRNARKARKTYRFSKDWRYHEAVTYLTLYAYNFCWPVRTSGVKNDRGRRQPQSPAMAAGLADHVWTMAEWCSMPAVRRC
;
A
#
# COMPACT_ATOMS: atom_id res chain seq x y z
N MET A 1 0.29 0.76 8.99
CA MET A 1 0.47 2.18 8.65
C MET A 1 0.10 2.39 7.18
N VAL A 2 -0.53 3.50 6.84
CA VAL A 2 -0.77 3.93 5.45
C VAL A 2 0.45 4.70 4.98
N LEU A 3 1.21 4.14 4.03
CA LEU A 3 2.42 4.78 3.48
C LEU A 3 2.11 5.74 2.33
N CYS A 4 1.18 5.34 1.47
CA CYS A 4 0.90 6.04 0.23
C CYS A 4 -0.59 6.06 -0.07
N VAL A 5 -1.05 7.15 -0.61
CA VAL A 5 -2.39 7.32 -1.15
C VAL A 5 -2.28 8.17 -2.42
N VAL A 6 -2.86 7.68 -3.49
CA VAL A 6 -2.99 8.44 -4.75
C VAL A 6 -4.48 8.53 -5.08
N PRO A 7 -5.14 9.62 -4.74
CA PRO A 7 -6.55 9.82 -5.07
C PRO A 7 -6.75 9.85 -6.58
N GLY A 8 -7.88 9.32 -7.03
CA GLY A 8 -8.23 9.35 -8.45
C GLY A 8 -8.97 8.11 -8.92
N GLU A 9 -9.17 8.03 -10.21
CA GLU A 9 -9.75 6.87 -10.86
C GLU A 9 -8.80 5.67 -10.82
N ARG A 10 -9.35 4.47 -10.86
CA ARG A 10 -8.57 3.22 -10.88
C ARG A 10 -8.02 2.96 -12.28
N THR A 11 -6.94 3.63 -12.65
CA THR A 11 -6.24 3.46 -13.92
C THR A 11 -4.87 2.86 -13.73
N ALA A 12 -4.29 2.28 -14.78
CA ALA A 12 -2.93 1.75 -14.75
C ALA A 12 -1.89 2.83 -14.37
N ALA A 13 -2.06 4.06 -14.87
CA ALA A 13 -1.19 5.18 -14.53
C ALA A 13 -1.20 5.51 -13.03
N LYS A 14 -2.37 5.43 -12.37
CA LYS A 14 -2.49 5.65 -10.93
C LYS A 14 -1.87 4.50 -10.13
N VAL A 15 -1.94 3.27 -10.64
CA VAL A 15 -1.23 2.14 -10.01
C VAL A 15 0.28 2.33 -10.08
N VAL A 16 0.82 2.74 -11.23
CA VAL A 16 2.25 3.08 -11.35
C VAL A 16 2.62 4.17 -10.35
N ALA A 17 1.84 5.25 -10.26
CA ALA A 17 2.09 6.35 -9.32
C ALA A 17 2.08 5.88 -7.84
N VAL A 18 1.18 4.95 -7.47
CA VAL A 18 1.16 4.35 -6.12
C VAL A 18 2.44 3.57 -5.85
N VAL A 19 2.84 2.70 -6.78
CA VAL A 19 4.03 1.84 -6.59
C VAL A 19 5.31 2.68 -6.53
N GLU A 20 5.43 3.69 -7.38
CA GLU A 20 6.57 4.63 -7.39
C GLU A 20 6.62 5.47 -6.10
N ASP A 21 5.47 5.95 -5.60
CA ASP A 21 5.43 6.71 -4.34
C ASP A 21 5.81 5.82 -3.15
N VAL A 22 5.37 4.56 -3.10
CA VAL A 22 5.81 3.59 -2.08
C VAL A 22 7.32 3.39 -2.15
N ARG A 23 7.87 3.12 -3.34
CA ARG A 23 9.32 2.98 -3.54
C ARG A 23 10.09 4.19 -3.05
N ARG A 24 9.65 5.38 -3.42
CA ARG A 24 10.28 6.64 -3.00
C ARG A 24 10.25 6.82 -1.48
N ARG A 25 9.11 6.58 -0.84
CA ARG A 25 8.94 6.74 0.62
C ARG A 25 9.71 5.72 1.43
N THR A 26 10.04 4.59 0.85
CA THR A 26 10.84 3.54 1.48
C THR A 26 12.32 3.60 1.10
N GLY A 27 12.77 4.68 0.47
CA GLY A 27 14.16 4.84 0.03
C GLY A 27 14.59 3.80 -1.01
N GLY A 28 13.64 3.28 -1.80
CA GLY A 28 13.92 2.24 -2.80
C GLY A 28 14.00 0.82 -2.24
N ARG A 29 13.80 0.63 -0.93
CA ARG A 29 13.87 -0.69 -0.31
C ARG A 29 12.84 -1.64 -0.92
N LEU A 30 13.32 -2.80 -1.36
CA LEU A 30 12.46 -3.91 -1.76
C LEU A 30 11.85 -4.55 -0.50
N MET A 31 10.53 -4.71 -0.48
CA MET A 31 9.84 -5.37 0.63
C MET A 31 10.02 -6.90 0.53
N ASP A 32 10.11 -7.58 1.68
CA ASP A 32 10.25 -9.03 1.74
C ASP A 32 9.07 -9.75 1.07
N LEU A 33 7.90 -9.13 1.07
CA LEU A 33 6.71 -9.60 0.37
C LEU A 33 5.83 -8.42 -0.04
N ILE A 34 5.48 -8.35 -1.31
CA ILE A 34 4.46 -7.44 -1.85
C ILE A 34 3.20 -8.26 -2.13
N THR A 35 2.05 -7.76 -1.70
CA THR A 35 0.76 -8.39 -1.97
C THR A 35 -0.25 -7.39 -2.52
N THR A 36 -1.03 -7.79 -3.51
CA THR A 36 -2.10 -6.96 -4.08
C THR A 36 -3.38 -7.77 -4.31
N ASP A 37 -4.44 -7.06 -4.68
CA ASP A 37 -5.61 -7.69 -5.30
C ASP A 37 -5.29 -8.08 -6.75
N GLY A 38 -6.17 -8.87 -7.38
CA GLY A 38 -5.98 -9.37 -8.75
C GLY A 38 -6.08 -8.30 -9.86
N TYR A 39 -5.79 -7.03 -9.58
CA TYR A 39 -5.79 -6.00 -10.62
C TYR A 39 -4.51 -6.06 -11.47
N PRO A 40 -4.61 -6.39 -12.78
CA PRO A 40 -3.45 -6.73 -13.62
C PRO A 40 -2.39 -5.64 -13.73
N ALA A 41 -2.77 -4.37 -13.58
CA ALA A 41 -1.81 -3.26 -13.70
C ALA A 41 -0.65 -3.33 -12.70
N TYR A 42 -0.82 -4.00 -11.56
CA TYR A 42 0.26 -4.19 -10.58
C TYR A 42 1.38 -5.10 -11.08
N GLU A 43 1.07 -6.09 -11.91
CA GLU A 43 2.06 -7.06 -12.44
C GLU A 43 3.12 -6.38 -13.30
N GLY A 44 2.76 -5.30 -13.99
CA GLY A 44 3.71 -4.48 -14.74
C GLY A 44 4.30 -3.32 -13.92
N ALA A 45 3.51 -2.71 -13.03
CA ALA A 45 3.94 -1.54 -12.26
C ALA A 45 5.04 -1.87 -11.24
N ILE A 46 4.96 -3.04 -10.58
CA ILE A 46 5.94 -3.44 -9.55
C ILE A 46 7.33 -3.66 -10.17
N PRO A 47 7.53 -4.54 -11.18
CA PRO A 47 8.82 -4.63 -11.83
C PRO A 47 9.19 -3.35 -12.57
N GLY A 48 8.21 -2.58 -13.04
CA GLY A 48 8.42 -1.25 -13.62
C GLY A 48 9.09 -0.27 -12.67
N ALA A 49 8.72 -0.27 -11.40
CA ALA A 49 9.27 0.62 -10.38
C ALA A 49 10.58 0.09 -9.78
N TYR A 50 10.65 -1.18 -9.42
CA TYR A 50 11.80 -1.76 -8.72
C TYR A 50 12.82 -2.41 -9.64
N GLY A 51 12.45 -2.72 -10.89
CA GLY A 51 13.29 -3.45 -11.83
C GLY A 51 14.44 -2.62 -12.41
N GLU A 52 15.47 -3.33 -12.84
CA GLU A 52 16.61 -2.78 -13.54
C GLU A 52 16.31 -2.65 -15.04
N THR A 53 16.80 -1.57 -15.66
CA THR A 53 16.64 -1.37 -17.09
C THR A 53 17.81 -2.04 -17.82
N ILE A 54 17.51 -3.05 -18.60
CA ILE A 54 18.47 -3.71 -19.46
C ILE A 54 18.38 -3.11 -20.86
N THR A 55 19.48 -2.59 -21.35
CA THR A 55 19.62 -2.15 -22.74
C THR A 55 20.34 -3.27 -23.51
N PRO A 56 19.64 -3.98 -24.41
CA PRO A 56 20.27 -5.04 -25.20
C PRO A 56 21.44 -4.48 -26.02
N PRO A 57 22.55 -5.21 -26.12
CA PRO A 57 23.67 -4.80 -26.98
C PRO A 57 23.21 -4.74 -28.45
N ARG A 58 23.83 -3.85 -29.23
CA ARG A 58 23.61 -3.79 -30.66
C ARG A 58 24.23 -5.03 -31.32
N THR A 59 23.45 -5.78 -32.08
CA THR A 59 23.90 -7.02 -32.74
C THR A 59 24.75 -6.76 -34.00
N GLY A 60 24.83 -5.49 -34.44
CA GLY A 60 25.52 -5.15 -35.70
C GLY A 60 24.74 -5.47 -36.97
N GLU A 61 23.62 -6.16 -36.88
CA GLU A 61 22.76 -6.48 -38.01
C GLU A 61 21.90 -5.28 -38.41
N ARG A 62 21.47 -5.26 -39.69
CA ARG A 62 20.54 -4.25 -40.19
C ARG A 62 19.19 -4.43 -39.52
N GLY A 63 18.68 -3.38 -38.88
CA GLY A 63 17.37 -3.40 -38.25
C GLY A 63 17.26 -2.34 -37.13
N ARG A 64 16.04 -2.15 -36.63
CA ARG A 64 15.80 -1.27 -35.48
C ARG A 64 16.42 -1.90 -34.23
N PRO A 65 17.25 -1.16 -33.47
CA PRO A 65 17.76 -1.63 -32.18
C PRO A 65 16.63 -2.09 -31.25
N ARG A 66 16.86 -3.14 -30.50
CA ARG A 66 15.87 -3.60 -29.49
C ARG A 66 15.70 -2.52 -28.43
N SER A 67 14.47 -2.23 -28.08
CA SER A 67 14.19 -1.25 -27.04
C SER A 67 14.63 -1.76 -25.68
N PRO A 68 15.11 -0.88 -24.77
CA PRO A 68 15.36 -1.23 -23.38
C PRO A 68 14.11 -1.83 -22.73
N TYR A 69 14.28 -2.81 -21.88
CA TYR A 69 13.22 -3.43 -21.10
C TYR A 69 13.61 -3.55 -19.64
N LYS A 70 12.61 -3.66 -18.75
CA LYS A 70 12.83 -3.82 -17.33
C LYS A 70 12.74 -5.27 -16.92
N VAL A 71 13.68 -5.70 -16.09
CA VAL A 71 13.72 -7.03 -15.46
C VAL A 71 13.43 -6.87 -13.99
N ALA A 72 12.56 -7.74 -13.46
CA ALA A 72 12.28 -7.77 -12.04
C ALA A 72 13.58 -7.97 -11.24
N PRO A 73 13.77 -7.25 -10.12
CA PRO A 73 15.00 -7.39 -9.34
C PRO A 73 15.07 -8.78 -8.72
N GLU A 74 16.28 -9.27 -8.54
CA GLU A 74 16.54 -10.48 -7.80
C GLU A 74 15.99 -10.32 -6.36
N GLY A 75 15.30 -11.34 -5.85
CA GLY A 75 14.66 -11.32 -4.53
C GLY A 75 13.27 -10.69 -4.49
N LEU A 76 12.73 -10.18 -5.60
CA LEU A 76 11.35 -9.72 -5.64
C LEU A 76 10.39 -10.90 -5.34
N THR A 77 9.65 -10.79 -4.24
CA THR A 77 8.58 -11.72 -3.88
C THR A 77 7.25 -10.99 -3.97
N TYR A 78 6.43 -11.39 -4.93
CA TYR A 78 5.13 -10.76 -5.17
C TYR A 78 4.04 -11.80 -5.38
N ALA A 79 2.95 -11.67 -4.64
CA ALA A 79 1.80 -12.56 -4.72
C ALA A 79 0.49 -11.77 -4.80
N VAL A 80 -0.49 -12.38 -5.44
CA VAL A 80 -1.81 -11.79 -5.72
C VAL A 80 -2.89 -12.60 -5.03
N VAL A 81 -3.89 -11.91 -4.46
CA VAL A 81 -5.11 -12.53 -3.96
C VAL A 81 -6.19 -12.41 -5.02
N GLU A 82 -6.61 -13.54 -5.53
CA GLU A 82 -7.68 -13.67 -6.51
C GLU A 82 -8.97 -14.11 -5.80
N LYS A 83 -10.06 -13.38 -6.02
CA LYS A 83 -11.37 -13.67 -5.44
C LYS A 83 -12.36 -14.00 -6.56
N ALA A 84 -12.72 -15.27 -6.68
CA ALA A 84 -13.84 -15.66 -7.54
C ALA A 84 -15.16 -15.22 -6.90
N ARG A 85 -16.07 -14.67 -7.73
CA ARG A 85 -17.36 -14.17 -7.27
C ARG A 85 -18.48 -14.77 -8.12
N GLU A 86 -19.50 -15.26 -7.45
CA GLU A 86 -20.75 -15.68 -8.08
C GLU A 86 -21.89 -14.89 -7.47
N LYS A 87 -22.75 -14.34 -8.32
CA LYS A 87 -23.91 -13.50 -7.89
C LYS A 87 -23.52 -12.45 -6.84
N GLY A 88 -22.32 -11.83 -6.97
CA GLY A 88 -21.83 -10.81 -6.08
C GLY A 88 -21.20 -11.30 -4.76
N ARG A 89 -21.25 -12.61 -4.47
CA ARG A 89 -20.63 -13.24 -3.29
C ARG A 89 -19.27 -13.83 -3.65
N VAL A 90 -18.30 -13.73 -2.73
CA VAL A 90 -17.00 -14.40 -2.88
C VAL A 90 -17.23 -15.89 -2.61
N VAL A 91 -16.95 -16.74 -3.62
CA VAL A 91 -17.10 -18.20 -3.56
C VAL A 91 -15.77 -18.90 -3.34
N SER A 92 -14.68 -18.32 -3.81
CA SER A 92 -13.33 -18.84 -3.51
C SER A 92 -12.31 -17.71 -3.42
N ILE A 93 -11.23 -17.98 -2.69
CA ILE A 93 -10.06 -17.12 -2.56
C ILE A 93 -8.85 -17.97 -2.89
N ALA A 94 -8.08 -17.56 -3.89
CA ALA A 94 -6.84 -18.20 -4.28
C ALA A 94 -5.68 -17.21 -4.14
N THR A 95 -4.48 -17.74 -3.94
CA THR A 95 -3.24 -16.95 -3.94
C THR A 95 -2.39 -17.43 -5.10
N ARG A 96 -1.92 -16.49 -5.92
CA ARG A 96 -1.02 -16.76 -7.03
C ARG A 96 0.30 -16.01 -6.81
N VAL A 97 1.41 -16.73 -6.84
CA VAL A 97 2.74 -16.12 -6.83
C VAL A 97 3.07 -15.64 -8.25
N VAL A 98 3.39 -14.36 -8.37
CA VAL A 98 3.71 -13.72 -9.66
C VAL A 98 5.22 -13.63 -9.85
N PHE A 99 5.95 -13.22 -8.80
CA PHE A 99 7.41 -13.20 -8.76
C PHE A 99 7.91 -13.88 -7.50
N GLY A 100 9.06 -14.51 -7.57
CA GLY A 100 9.64 -15.29 -6.49
C GLY A 100 9.11 -16.73 -6.45
N THR A 101 9.24 -17.38 -5.30
CA THR A 101 8.84 -18.78 -5.09
C THR A 101 7.81 -18.89 -3.97
N VAL A 102 7.06 -20.00 -3.97
CA VAL A 102 6.12 -20.31 -2.87
C VAL A 102 6.87 -20.40 -1.53
N ALA A 103 8.09 -20.94 -1.54
CA ALA A 103 8.93 -21.03 -0.35
C ALA A 103 9.33 -19.63 0.18
N ALA A 104 9.69 -18.69 -0.71
CA ALA A 104 10.00 -17.31 -0.33
C ALA A 104 8.78 -16.61 0.28
N VAL A 105 7.59 -16.80 -0.30
CA VAL A 105 6.34 -16.28 0.24
C VAL A 105 6.07 -16.86 1.64
N ALA A 106 6.22 -18.17 1.82
CA ALA A 106 6.02 -18.82 3.11
C ALA A 106 7.02 -18.33 4.17
N ALA A 107 8.29 -18.17 3.81
CA ALA A 107 9.32 -17.61 4.69
C ALA A 107 8.98 -16.16 5.12
N ALA A 108 8.60 -15.30 4.19
CA ALA A 108 8.22 -13.92 4.48
C ALA A 108 6.98 -13.86 5.40
N LEU A 109 5.99 -14.72 5.19
CA LEU A 109 4.81 -14.82 6.07
C LEU A 109 5.18 -15.35 7.46
N GLY A 110 6.10 -16.30 7.58
CA GLY A 110 6.59 -16.83 8.86
C GLY A 110 7.30 -15.77 9.70
N MET A 111 7.99 -14.83 9.08
CA MET A 111 8.63 -13.69 9.75
C MET A 111 7.67 -12.52 10.04
N SER A 112 6.49 -12.53 9.45
CA SER A 112 5.53 -11.43 9.59
C SER A 112 4.89 -11.41 10.99
N ARG A 113 4.99 -10.27 11.67
CA ARG A 113 4.29 -10.03 12.95
C ARG A 113 2.81 -9.66 12.80
N VAL A 114 2.33 -9.50 11.56
CA VAL A 114 1.01 -8.93 11.27
C VAL A 114 0.02 -10.00 10.83
N SER A 115 0.44 -10.92 9.97
CA SER A 115 -0.44 -11.97 9.42
C SER A 115 0.39 -13.16 8.96
N THR A 116 -0.12 -14.35 9.20
CA THR A 116 0.45 -15.62 8.72
C THR A 116 -0.11 -16.05 7.37
N ALA A 117 -1.01 -15.25 6.79
CA ALA A 117 -1.63 -15.54 5.49
C ALA A 117 -1.73 -14.28 4.65
N ILE A 118 -1.63 -14.44 3.33
CA ILE A 118 -1.89 -13.37 2.38
C ILE A 118 -3.39 -13.08 2.36
N ASN A 119 -3.74 -11.83 2.63
CA ASN A 119 -5.13 -11.38 2.56
C ASN A 119 -5.21 -9.86 2.29
N THR A 120 -6.36 -9.43 1.81
CA THR A 120 -6.67 -8.01 1.54
C THR A 120 -7.48 -7.36 2.66
N SER A 121 -7.75 -8.07 3.75
CA SER A 121 -8.67 -7.64 4.82
C SER A 121 -8.22 -6.36 5.52
N PHE A 122 -6.91 -6.17 5.70
CA PHE A 122 -6.37 -4.95 6.30
C PHE A 122 -6.64 -3.72 5.42
N LEU A 123 -6.44 -3.85 4.11
CA LEU A 123 -6.70 -2.78 3.14
C LEU A 123 -8.22 -2.51 3.03
N GLU A 124 -9.03 -3.56 2.99
CA GLU A 124 -10.50 -3.42 2.94
C GLU A 124 -11.05 -2.74 4.20
N ARG A 125 -10.53 -3.11 5.38
CA ARG A 125 -10.87 -2.44 6.64
C ARG A 125 -10.46 -0.98 6.62
N GLN A 126 -9.25 -0.67 6.14
CA GLN A 126 -8.77 0.70 6.03
C GLN A 126 -9.64 1.53 5.08
N ASN A 127 -10.03 0.97 3.95
CA ASN A 127 -10.96 1.61 3.02
C ASN A 127 -12.36 1.83 3.63
N GLY A 128 -12.81 0.91 4.48
CA GLY A 128 -14.05 1.07 5.27
C GLY A 128 -13.93 2.19 6.28
N THR A 129 -12.84 2.24 7.03
CA THR A 129 -12.54 3.27 8.02
C THR A 129 -12.45 4.65 7.39
N ASP A 130 -11.78 4.78 6.24
CA ASP A 130 -11.67 6.03 5.50
C ASP A 130 -13.05 6.55 5.05
N ARG A 131 -13.90 5.69 4.51
CA ARG A 131 -15.29 6.06 4.14
C ARG A 131 -16.12 6.46 5.34
N HIS A 132 -15.94 5.84 6.48
CA HIS A 132 -16.66 6.16 7.70
C HIS A 132 -16.24 7.52 8.26
N ARG A 133 -14.97 7.86 8.19
CA ARG A 133 -14.41 9.12 8.71
C ARG A 133 -14.51 10.28 7.75
N ASN A 134 -14.53 10.00 6.46
CA ASN A 134 -14.66 11.00 5.42
C ASN A 134 -16.05 10.95 4.82
N ALA A 135 -16.95 11.77 5.34
CA ALA A 135 -18.34 11.86 4.87
C ALA A 135 -18.46 12.14 3.36
N ARG A 136 -17.41 12.72 2.76
CA ARG A 136 -17.37 12.98 1.30
C ARG A 136 -17.18 11.72 0.47
N LYS A 137 -16.71 10.62 1.08
CA LYS A 137 -16.53 9.30 0.45
C LYS A 137 -17.62 8.30 0.78
N ALA A 138 -18.58 8.67 1.63
CA ALA A 138 -19.70 7.81 1.92
C ALA A 138 -20.55 7.57 0.67
N ARG A 139 -21.06 6.34 0.50
CA ARG A 139 -21.92 6.01 -0.64
C ARG A 139 -23.22 6.82 -0.57
N LYS A 140 -23.69 7.31 -1.72
CA LYS A 140 -24.93 8.07 -1.86
C LYS A 140 -24.99 9.28 -0.92
N THR A 141 -23.88 9.93 -0.66
CA THR A 141 -23.83 11.13 0.17
C THR A 141 -24.12 12.37 -0.64
N TYR A 142 -24.88 13.32 -0.06
CA TYR A 142 -25.02 14.69 -0.56
C TYR A 142 -23.79 15.56 -0.23
N ARG A 143 -22.87 15.04 0.60
CA ARG A 143 -21.64 15.76 1.05
C ARG A 143 -20.44 15.49 0.15
N PHE A 144 -20.64 15.04 -1.09
CA PHE A 144 -19.52 14.79 -2.02
C PHE A 144 -18.74 16.09 -2.31
N SER A 145 -17.49 15.93 -2.64
CA SER A 145 -16.63 17.07 -2.97
C SER A 145 -16.96 17.59 -4.36
N LYS A 146 -17.34 18.86 -4.44
CA LYS A 146 -17.54 19.56 -5.73
C LYS A 146 -16.23 19.98 -6.38
N ASP A 147 -15.17 20.19 -5.60
CA ASP A 147 -13.83 20.53 -6.05
C ASP A 147 -12.88 19.38 -5.70
N TRP A 148 -12.11 18.93 -6.69
CA TRP A 148 -11.15 17.85 -6.56
C TRP A 148 -10.05 18.15 -5.54
N ARG A 149 -9.57 19.38 -5.46
CA ARG A 149 -8.52 19.80 -4.52
C ARG A 149 -8.94 19.55 -3.07
N TYR A 150 -10.20 19.87 -2.73
CA TYR A 150 -10.73 19.59 -1.38
C TYR A 150 -10.90 18.10 -1.14
N HIS A 151 -11.29 17.33 -2.16
CA HIS A 151 -11.38 15.88 -2.04
C HIS A 151 -10.02 15.26 -1.74
N GLU A 152 -9.01 15.69 -2.46
CA GLU A 152 -7.63 15.23 -2.30
C GLU A 152 -7.06 15.63 -0.92
N ALA A 153 -7.18 16.90 -0.54
CA ALA A 153 -6.70 17.42 0.75
C ALA A 153 -7.32 16.68 1.95
N VAL A 154 -8.66 16.50 1.95
CA VAL A 154 -9.34 15.78 3.03
C VAL A 154 -8.98 14.29 3.01
N THR A 155 -8.74 13.70 1.86
CA THR A 155 -8.27 12.30 1.76
C THR A 155 -6.90 12.14 2.41
N TYR A 156 -5.95 13.02 2.11
CA TYR A 156 -4.64 13.00 2.76
C TYR A 156 -4.74 13.24 4.27
N LEU A 157 -5.51 14.25 4.67
CA LEU A 157 -5.71 14.57 6.08
C LEU A 157 -6.24 13.35 6.85
N THR A 158 -7.32 12.73 6.40
CA THR A 158 -7.97 11.62 7.12
C THR A 158 -7.12 10.36 7.15
N LEU A 159 -6.45 10.02 6.06
CA LEU A 159 -5.65 8.80 5.97
C LEU A 159 -4.30 8.92 6.68
N TYR A 160 -3.64 10.07 6.63
CA TYR A 160 -2.38 10.24 7.34
C TYR A 160 -2.57 10.54 8.82
N ALA A 161 -3.61 11.31 9.22
CA ALA A 161 -3.96 11.46 10.62
C ALA A 161 -4.28 10.12 11.30
N TYR A 162 -4.84 9.16 10.56
CA TYR A 162 -5.03 7.80 11.06
C TYR A 162 -3.73 7.17 11.57
N ASN A 163 -2.61 7.43 10.91
CA ASN A 163 -1.33 6.85 11.33
C ASN A 163 -0.88 7.33 12.71
N PHE A 164 -1.16 8.56 13.07
CA PHE A 164 -0.66 9.20 14.30
C PHE A 164 -1.71 9.30 15.38
N CYS A 165 -2.94 9.65 15.02
CA CYS A 165 -4.00 10.01 15.96
C CYS A 165 -4.96 8.84 16.28
N TRP A 166 -4.77 7.67 15.69
CA TRP A 166 -5.72 6.58 15.89
C TRP A 166 -5.08 5.36 16.58
N PRO A 167 -5.54 5.03 17.81
CA PRO A 167 -5.09 3.82 18.48
C PRO A 167 -5.72 2.57 17.86
N VAL A 168 -4.88 1.64 17.42
CA VAL A 168 -5.29 0.38 16.80
C VAL A 168 -5.14 -0.76 17.82
N ARG A 169 -6.25 -1.44 18.12
CA ARG A 169 -6.25 -2.53 19.12
C ARG A 169 -5.28 -3.67 18.77
N THR A 170 -5.13 -4.00 17.50
CA THR A 170 -4.29 -5.13 17.04
C THR A 170 -2.80 -4.86 17.17
N SER A 171 -2.36 -3.60 17.15
CA SER A 171 -0.96 -3.20 17.33
C SER A 171 -0.58 -2.89 18.78
N GLY A 172 -1.53 -2.98 19.72
CA GLY A 172 -1.28 -2.68 21.13
C GLY A 172 -0.26 -3.63 21.79
N VAL A 173 0.60 -3.09 22.63
CA VAL A 173 1.61 -3.80 23.42
C VAL A 173 1.08 -4.04 24.83
N LYS A 174 1.45 -5.15 25.46
CA LYS A 174 1.17 -5.39 26.86
C LYS A 174 2.16 -4.57 27.71
N ASN A 175 1.64 -3.79 28.66
CA ASN A 175 2.47 -3.13 29.65
C ASN A 175 2.91 -4.11 30.75
N ASP A 176 3.75 -3.66 31.68
CA ASP A 176 4.29 -4.47 32.79
C ASP A 176 3.19 -5.07 33.69
N ARG A 177 2.00 -4.50 33.69
CA ARG A 177 0.81 -4.98 34.41
C ARG A 177 -0.06 -5.93 33.57
N GLY A 178 0.42 -6.40 32.40
CA GLY A 178 -0.28 -7.29 31.49
C GLY A 178 -1.46 -6.64 30.74
N ARG A 179 -1.74 -5.36 30.94
CA ARG A 179 -2.81 -4.62 30.26
C ARG A 179 -2.34 -4.20 28.88
N ARG A 180 -3.18 -4.41 27.89
CA ARG A 180 -2.91 -4.01 26.51
C ARG A 180 -3.09 -2.50 26.36
N GLN A 181 -1.99 -1.82 26.04
CA GLN A 181 -2.00 -0.40 25.67
C GLN A 181 -2.15 -0.28 24.15
N PRO A 182 -3.17 0.42 23.67
CA PRO A 182 -3.33 0.62 22.24
C PRO A 182 -2.22 1.52 21.70
N GLN A 183 -1.71 1.20 20.51
CA GLN A 183 -0.71 1.99 19.80
C GLN A 183 -1.27 2.52 18.49
N SER A 184 -0.84 3.71 18.09
CA SER A 184 -1.07 4.19 16.74
C SER A 184 -0.17 3.43 15.75
N PRO A 185 -0.52 3.39 14.45
CA PRO A 185 0.37 2.83 13.43
C PRO A 185 1.75 3.48 13.37
N ALA A 186 1.86 4.77 13.68
CA ALA A 186 3.12 5.49 13.75
C ALA A 186 3.98 5.04 14.94
N MET A 187 3.37 4.81 16.12
CA MET A 187 4.06 4.24 17.28
C MET A 187 4.60 2.84 16.97
N ALA A 188 3.79 1.99 16.35
CA ALA A 188 4.20 0.65 15.97
C ALA A 188 5.34 0.63 14.92
N ALA A 189 5.52 1.73 14.19
CA ALA A 189 6.59 1.94 13.23
C ALA A 189 7.81 2.71 13.82
N GLY A 190 7.77 3.08 15.11
CA GLY A 190 8.83 3.85 15.75
C GLY A 190 8.91 5.33 15.33
N LEU A 191 7.83 5.87 14.76
CA LEU A 191 7.76 7.25 14.26
C LEU A 191 7.09 8.22 15.25
N ALA A 192 6.50 7.71 16.32
CA ALA A 192 5.87 8.48 17.38
C ALA A 192 6.00 7.72 18.71
N ASP A 193 6.06 8.43 19.81
CA ASP A 193 6.16 7.90 21.17
C ASP A 193 4.80 7.78 21.87
N HIS A 194 3.80 8.51 21.40
CA HIS A 194 2.43 8.48 21.90
C HIS A 194 1.39 8.60 20.77
N VAL A 195 0.12 8.44 21.12
CA VAL A 195 -1.00 8.70 20.21
C VAL A 195 -1.25 10.20 20.17
N TRP A 196 -1.02 10.81 19.02
CA TRP A 196 -1.17 12.25 18.84
C TRP A 196 -2.64 12.69 18.92
N THR A 197 -2.86 13.89 19.43
CA THR A 197 -4.11 14.59 19.27
C THR A 197 -4.24 15.17 17.88
N MET A 198 -5.46 15.50 17.44
CA MET A 198 -5.64 16.22 16.17
C MET A 198 -5.01 17.61 16.18
N ALA A 199 -4.92 18.26 17.35
CA ALA A 199 -4.25 19.54 17.48
C ALA A 199 -2.74 19.42 17.24
N GLU A 200 -2.08 18.42 17.82
CA GLU A 200 -0.66 18.13 17.53
C GLU A 200 -0.44 17.83 16.05
N TRP A 201 -1.29 16.97 15.45
CA TRP A 201 -1.20 16.68 14.02
C TRP A 201 -1.32 17.93 13.15
N CYS A 202 -2.25 18.81 13.44
CA CYS A 202 -2.47 20.04 12.67
C CYS A 202 -1.39 21.11 12.91
N SER A 203 -0.71 21.07 14.06
CA SER A 203 0.38 22.00 14.38
C SER A 203 1.73 21.62 13.81
N MET A 204 1.87 20.37 13.30
CA MET A 204 3.10 19.95 12.63
C MET A 204 3.30 20.73 11.33
N PRO A 205 4.50 21.32 11.15
CA PRO A 205 4.78 22.09 9.94
C PRO A 205 4.70 21.19 8.71
N ALA A 206 3.96 21.65 7.69
CA ALA A 206 3.97 20.98 6.40
C ALA A 206 5.38 21.12 5.79
N VAL A 207 6.08 19.99 5.63
CA VAL A 207 7.35 19.99 4.92
C VAL A 207 7.06 20.34 3.46
N ARG A 208 7.40 21.57 3.05
CA ARG A 208 7.38 21.94 1.64
C ARG A 208 8.40 21.04 0.93
N ARG A 209 7.94 20.26 -0.02
CA ARG A 209 8.85 19.58 -0.94
C ARG A 209 9.46 20.64 -1.84
N CYS A 210 10.76 20.83 -1.72
CA CYS A 210 11.55 21.54 -2.74
C CYS A 210 11.60 20.70 -4.02
#